data_685c5ef0e0ffb68b046d2e3644fb5b14
#
_entry.id   685c5ef0e0ffb68b046d2e3644fb5b14
#
_cell.length_a   1.000
_cell.length_b   1.000
_cell.length_c   1.000
_cell.angle_alpha   90.00
_cell.angle_beta   90.00
_cell.angle_gamma   90.00
#
_symmetry.space_group_name_H-M   'P 1'
#
loop_
_entity.id
_entity.type
_entity.pdbx_description
1 polymer ?
#
loop_
_entity_poly.entity_id
_entity_poly.type
_entity_poly.pdbx_seq_one_letter_code
_entity_poly.pdbx_strand_id
1 'polypeptide(L)'
;MELRKMIEEIQENKQATGGIKNVIWLAAGGSYGGFYPGHYFLDQEATTLRSKNITSNEFVKAPPAFVGENTLAVVCSMRGTPETIEAAKLAKELGAATLALYVDESELTEVCDYKVAYDSVAVDSSDFSKTNAAYGLKI
;
A
#
# COMPACT_ATOMS: atom_id res chain seq x y z
N MET A 1 -3.63 -0.76 16.51
CA MET A 1 -3.77 -2.16 16.03
C MET A 1 -2.47 -2.62 15.41
N GLU A 2 -2.05 -3.82 15.73
CA GLU A 2 -0.83 -4.37 15.13
C GLU A 2 -1.04 -4.71 13.66
N LEU A 3 0.01 -4.56 12.86
CA LEU A 3 -0.02 -4.80 11.42
C LEU A 3 -0.57 -6.19 11.07
N ARG A 4 -0.10 -7.22 11.78
CA ARG A 4 -0.57 -8.58 11.55
C ARG A 4 -2.08 -8.72 11.72
N LYS A 5 -2.63 -8.11 12.77
CA LYS A 5 -4.07 -8.13 13.01
C LYS A 5 -4.85 -7.40 11.93
N MET A 6 -4.30 -6.28 11.42
CA MET A 6 -4.91 -5.56 10.31
C MET A 6 -5.00 -6.45 9.06
N ILE A 7 -3.94 -7.16 8.74
CA ILE A 7 -3.92 -8.05 7.58
C ILE A 7 -4.91 -9.21 7.77
N GLU A 8 -4.96 -9.79 8.95
CA GLU A 8 -5.94 -10.85 9.27
C GLU A 8 -7.37 -10.36 9.11
N GLU A 9 -7.67 -9.17 9.61
CA GLU A 9 -9.00 -8.56 9.48
C GLU A 9 -9.35 -8.26 8.03
N ILE A 10 -8.41 -7.74 7.25
CA ILE A 10 -8.61 -7.49 5.82
C ILE A 10 -8.95 -8.80 5.11
N GLN A 11 -8.21 -9.87 5.39
CA GLN A 11 -8.46 -11.17 4.79
C GLN A 11 -9.84 -11.71 5.15
N GLU A 12 -10.25 -11.59 6.41
CA GLU A 12 -11.59 -12.00 6.87
C GLU A 12 -12.68 -11.22 6.16
N ASN A 13 -12.53 -9.89 6.08
CA ASN A 13 -13.52 -9.03 5.44
C ASN A 13 -13.67 -9.30 3.94
N LYS A 14 -12.64 -9.83 3.31
CA LYS A 14 -12.64 -10.13 1.87
C LYS A 14 -13.04 -11.56 1.53
N GLN A 15 -13.24 -12.42 2.51
CA GLN A 15 -13.60 -13.84 2.25
C GLN A 15 -14.89 -13.98 1.42
N ALA A 16 -15.89 -13.15 1.70
CA ALA A 16 -17.17 -13.21 0.99
C ALA A 16 -17.04 -12.90 -0.51
N THR A 17 -16.02 -12.18 -0.91
CA THR A 17 -15.76 -11.81 -2.32
C THR A 17 -14.62 -12.63 -2.94
N GLY A 18 -14.16 -13.68 -2.26
CA GLY A 18 -13.12 -14.57 -2.78
C GLY A 18 -11.72 -14.34 -2.20
N GLY A 19 -11.57 -13.44 -1.24
CA GLY A 19 -10.29 -13.13 -0.57
C GLY A 19 -9.40 -12.18 -1.37
N ILE A 20 -8.24 -11.88 -0.82
CA ILE A 20 -7.24 -11.04 -1.51
C ILE A 20 -6.49 -11.89 -2.51
N LYS A 21 -6.50 -11.47 -3.76
CA LYS A 21 -5.82 -12.16 -4.88
C LYS A 21 -4.69 -11.32 -5.48
N ASN A 22 -4.67 -10.03 -5.17
CA ASN A 22 -3.60 -9.16 -5.65
C ASN A 22 -3.28 -8.06 -4.64
N VAL A 23 -2.03 -7.63 -4.67
CA VAL A 23 -1.52 -6.54 -3.85
C VAL A 23 -0.91 -5.50 -4.78
N ILE A 24 -1.33 -4.26 -4.64
CA ILE A 24 -0.70 -3.15 -5.34
C ILE A 24 0.02 -2.26 -4.34
N TRP A 25 1.17 -1.76 -4.73
CA TRP A 25 2.03 -0.91 -3.90
C TRP A 25 2.07 0.47 -4.53
N LEU A 26 1.42 1.43 -3.88
CA LEU A 26 1.23 2.78 -4.42
C LEU A 26 2.08 3.78 -3.65
N ALA A 27 2.93 4.48 -4.36
CA ALA A 27 3.75 5.54 -3.79
C ALA A 27 4.34 6.42 -4.89
N ALA A 28 5.07 7.44 -4.49
CA ALA A 28 5.80 8.32 -5.40
C ALA A 28 7.23 8.50 -4.90
N GLY A 29 8.18 8.69 -5.82
CA GLY A 29 9.57 8.98 -5.49
C GLY A 29 10.25 7.90 -4.66
N GLY A 30 10.92 8.31 -3.59
CA GLY A 30 11.63 7.40 -2.68
C GLY A 30 10.73 6.39 -2.00
N SER A 31 9.49 6.76 -1.72
CA SER A 31 8.50 5.84 -1.14
C SER A 31 8.18 4.71 -2.10
N TYR A 32 8.09 5.01 -3.40
CA TYR A 32 7.88 3.98 -4.44
C TYR A 32 9.02 2.98 -4.46
N GLY A 33 10.27 3.46 -4.46
CA GLY A 33 11.45 2.59 -4.41
C GLY A 33 11.51 1.74 -3.14
N GLY A 34 11.03 2.28 -2.03
CA GLY A 34 11.01 1.58 -0.75
C GLY A 34 10.11 0.35 -0.72
N PHE A 35 9.11 0.29 -1.57
CA PHE A 35 8.22 -0.88 -1.64
C PHE A 35 8.75 -2.02 -2.50
N TYR A 36 9.77 -1.78 -3.30
CA TYR A 36 10.27 -2.78 -4.24
C TYR A 36 10.65 -4.12 -3.59
N PRO A 37 11.33 -4.16 -2.41
CA PRO A 37 11.63 -5.45 -1.77
C PRO A 37 10.39 -6.28 -1.44
N GLY A 38 9.34 -5.67 -0.92
CA GLY A 38 8.08 -6.37 -0.63
C GLY A 38 7.41 -6.90 -1.88
N HIS A 39 7.33 -6.06 -2.91
CA HIS A 39 6.80 -6.46 -4.22
C HIS A 39 7.62 -7.60 -4.82
N TYR A 40 8.94 -7.49 -4.83
CA TYR A 40 9.82 -8.51 -5.37
C TYR A 40 9.63 -9.86 -4.67
N PHE A 41 9.55 -9.84 -3.33
CA PHE A 41 9.32 -11.05 -2.54
C PHE A 41 8.01 -11.73 -2.95
N LEU A 42 6.92 -10.99 -3.02
CA LEU A 42 5.63 -11.55 -3.42
C LEU A 42 5.65 -12.05 -4.86
N ASP A 43 6.28 -11.31 -5.76
CA ASP A 43 6.35 -11.68 -7.16
C ASP A 43 7.12 -12.99 -7.37
N GLN A 44 8.15 -13.23 -6.56
CA GLN A 44 8.97 -14.45 -6.67
C GLN A 44 8.38 -15.64 -5.91
N GLU A 45 7.78 -15.42 -4.75
CA GLU A 45 7.40 -16.50 -3.83
C GLU A 45 5.90 -16.80 -3.81
N ALA A 46 5.05 -15.83 -4.12
CA ALA A 46 3.62 -16.05 -4.08
C ALA A 46 3.16 -16.82 -5.32
N THR A 47 2.34 -17.84 -5.11
CA THR A 47 1.81 -18.66 -6.20
C THR A 47 0.39 -18.28 -6.59
N THR A 48 -0.36 -17.66 -5.68
CA THR A 48 -1.77 -17.30 -5.88
C THR A 48 -2.04 -15.80 -5.80
N LEU A 49 -1.04 -15.01 -5.40
CA LEU A 49 -1.14 -13.56 -5.30
C LEU A 49 -0.39 -12.90 -6.44
N ARG A 50 -1.02 -11.93 -7.06
CA ARG A 50 -0.36 -11.01 -8.00
C ARG A 50 0.14 -9.81 -7.21
N SER A 51 1.36 -9.38 -7.45
CA SER A 51 1.93 -8.19 -6.84
C SER A 51 2.36 -7.21 -7.92
N LYS A 52 2.00 -5.93 -7.77
CA LYS A 52 2.39 -4.89 -8.71
C LYS A 52 2.76 -3.60 -7.98
N ASN A 53 3.91 -3.05 -8.33
CA ASN A 53 4.41 -1.79 -7.80
C ASN A 53 4.12 -0.69 -8.83
N ILE A 54 3.31 0.31 -8.47
CA ILE A 54 2.80 1.32 -9.40
C ILE A 54 3.00 2.70 -8.77
N THR A 55 3.48 3.68 -9.55
CA THR A 55 3.54 5.05 -9.05
C THR A 55 2.13 5.60 -8.87
N SER A 56 1.94 6.45 -7.87
CA SER A 56 0.63 7.03 -7.56
C SER A 56 0.02 7.73 -8.77
N ASN A 57 0.79 8.52 -9.49
CA ASN A 57 0.32 9.27 -10.64
C ASN A 57 -0.08 8.36 -11.81
N GLU A 58 0.71 7.33 -12.07
CA GLU A 58 0.39 6.32 -13.09
C GLU A 58 -0.92 5.59 -12.77
N PHE A 59 -1.10 5.22 -11.50
CA PHE A 59 -2.32 4.56 -11.06
C PHE A 59 -3.56 5.42 -11.25
N VAL A 60 -3.47 6.70 -10.90
CA VAL A 60 -4.61 7.64 -11.07
C VAL A 60 -5.01 7.75 -12.52
N LYS A 61 -4.05 7.77 -13.43
CA LYS A 61 -4.31 7.93 -14.87
C LYS A 61 -4.75 6.66 -15.56
N ALA A 62 -4.23 5.52 -15.12
CA ALA A 62 -4.48 4.24 -15.78
C ALA A 62 -4.45 3.09 -14.76
N PRO A 63 -5.47 2.99 -13.89
CA PRO A 63 -5.52 1.89 -12.93
C PRO A 63 -5.64 0.56 -13.65
N PRO A 64 -4.89 -0.47 -13.23
CA PRO A 64 -5.01 -1.79 -13.83
C PRO A 64 -6.44 -2.35 -13.70
N ALA A 65 -6.88 -3.06 -14.72
CA ALA A 65 -8.24 -3.60 -14.76
C ALA A 65 -8.55 -4.62 -13.64
N PHE A 66 -7.51 -5.25 -13.08
CA PHE A 66 -7.72 -6.25 -12.02
C PHE A 66 -7.97 -5.64 -10.64
N VAL A 67 -7.80 -4.34 -10.47
CA VAL A 67 -8.02 -3.67 -9.18
C VAL A 67 -9.49 -3.67 -8.83
N GLY A 68 -9.84 -4.20 -7.68
CA GLY A 68 -11.23 -4.32 -7.25
C GLY A 68 -11.35 -4.94 -5.86
N GLU A 69 -12.43 -5.67 -5.63
CA GLU A 69 -12.76 -6.27 -4.33
C GLU A 69 -11.72 -7.26 -3.80
N ASN A 70 -10.92 -7.85 -4.68
CA ASN A 70 -9.89 -8.82 -4.31
C ASN A 70 -8.49 -8.20 -4.22
N THR A 71 -8.42 -6.87 -4.10
CA THR A 71 -7.16 -6.12 -4.08
C THR A 71 -6.89 -5.53 -2.70
N LEU A 72 -5.64 -5.65 -2.25
CA LEU A 72 -5.09 -4.87 -1.15
C LEU A 72 -4.19 -3.80 -1.75
N ALA A 73 -4.50 -2.53 -1.49
CA ALA A 73 -3.66 -1.41 -1.87
C ALA A 73 -2.85 -0.94 -0.67
N VAL A 74 -1.54 -1.13 -0.74
CA VAL A 74 -0.60 -0.63 0.27
C VAL A 74 -0.09 0.71 -0.23
N VAL A 75 -0.40 1.77 0.50
CA VAL A 75 -0.13 3.15 0.09
C VAL A 75 0.87 3.77 1.04
N CYS A 76 1.94 4.32 0.52
CA CYS A 76 2.95 4.95 1.35
C CYS A 76 3.17 6.41 0.99
N SER A 77 3.15 7.25 1.99
CA SER A 77 3.56 8.65 1.88
C SER A 77 3.96 9.16 3.25
N MET A 78 5.11 9.81 3.34
CA MET A 78 5.55 10.39 4.62
C MET A 78 4.54 11.39 5.17
N ARG A 79 4.03 12.28 4.33
CA ARG A 79 3.15 13.40 4.72
C ARG A 79 1.88 13.53 3.92
N GLY A 80 1.59 12.57 3.03
CA GLY A 80 0.43 12.60 2.17
C GLY A 80 0.59 13.54 0.98
N THR A 81 1.25 13.10 -0.07
CA THR A 81 1.32 13.89 -1.32
C THR A 81 -0.03 13.85 -2.03
N PRO A 82 -0.41 14.92 -2.76
CA PRO A 82 -1.71 14.97 -3.44
C PRO A 82 -1.97 13.79 -4.36
N GLU A 83 -1.00 13.38 -5.18
CA GLU A 83 -1.16 12.25 -6.11
C GLU A 83 -1.35 10.91 -5.39
N THR A 84 -0.73 10.74 -4.23
CA THR A 84 -0.88 9.52 -3.43
C THR A 84 -2.24 9.46 -2.73
N ILE A 85 -2.74 10.60 -2.27
CA ILE A 85 -4.09 10.71 -1.72
C ILE A 85 -5.12 10.39 -2.80
N GLU A 86 -4.97 10.93 -4.00
CA GLU A 86 -5.84 10.65 -5.13
C GLU A 86 -5.83 9.15 -5.49
N ALA A 87 -4.65 8.53 -5.50
CA ALA A 87 -4.50 7.11 -5.77
C ALA A 87 -5.23 6.26 -4.73
N ALA A 88 -5.11 6.60 -3.45
CA ALA A 88 -5.81 5.91 -2.37
C ALA A 88 -7.33 6.02 -2.51
N LYS A 89 -7.83 7.20 -2.83
CA LYS A 89 -9.27 7.43 -3.06
C LYS A 89 -9.78 6.57 -4.21
N LEU A 90 -9.05 6.55 -5.32
CA LEU A 90 -9.43 5.77 -6.49
C LEU A 90 -9.40 4.27 -6.19
N ALA A 91 -8.37 3.77 -5.51
CA ALA A 91 -8.29 2.36 -5.13
C ALA A 91 -9.51 1.96 -4.27
N LYS A 92 -9.88 2.80 -3.33
CA LYS A 92 -11.04 2.58 -2.47
C LYS A 92 -12.35 2.57 -3.27
N GLU A 93 -12.52 3.50 -4.20
CA GLU A 93 -13.69 3.54 -5.09
C GLU A 93 -13.80 2.29 -5.94
N LEU A 94 -12.68 1.71 -6.34
CA LEU A 94 -12.64 0.47 -7.13
C LEU A 94 -12.90 -0.78 -6.29
N GLY A 95 -13.03 -0.65 -4.98
CA GLY A 95 -13.35 -1.75 -4.08
C GLY A 95 -12.17 -2.33 -3.31
N ALA A 96 -10.95 -1.82 -3.50
CA ALA A 96 -9.77 -2.33 -2.82
C ALA A 96 -9.79 -1.98 -1.33
N ALA A 97 -9.25 -2.88 -0.50
CA ALA A 97 -8.89 -2.54 0.86
C ALA A 97 -7.63 -1.67 0.83
N THR A 98 -7.56 -0.66 1.68
CA THR A 98 -6.45 0.29 1.68
C THR A 98 -5.73 0.30 3.02
N LEU A 99 -4.40 0.25 2.96
CA LEU A 99 -3.52 0.27 4.12
C LEU A 99 -2.45 1.34 3.90
N ALA A 100 -2.44 2.36 4.76
CA ALA A 100 -1.46 3.44 4.67
C ALA A 100 -0.25 3.18 5.57
N LEU A 101 0.94 3.43 5.04
CA LEU A 101 2.18 3.55 5.79
C LEU A 101 2.56 5.03 5.80
N TYR A 102 2.68 5.63 6.98
CA TYR A 102 2.88 7.08 7.09
C TYR A 102 3.72 7.47 8.30
N VAL A 103 4.22 8.70 8.30
CA VAL A 103 4.92 9.31 9.42
C VAL A 103 4.02 10.38 10.07
N ASP A 104 3.56 11.33 9.28
CA ASP A 104 2.68 12.41 9.75
C ASP A 104 1.24 12.19 9.30
N GLU A 105 0.30 12.47 10.20
CA GLU A 105 -1.14 12.42 9.88
C GLU A 105 -1.45 13.38 8.72
N SER A 106 -2.34 12.95 7.84
CA SER A 106 -2.77 13.72 6.68
C SER A 106 -4.13 13.23 6.20
N GLU A 107 -4.62 13.79 5.10
CA GLU A 107 -5.83 13.29 4.45
C GLU A 107 -5.70 11.82 4.04
N LEU A 108 -4.48 11.34 3.74
CA LEU A 108 -4.23 9.95 3.41
C LEU A 108 -4.68 9.00 4.53
N THR A 109 -4.40 9.35 5.78
CA THR A 109 -4.78 8.53 6.93
C THR A 109 -6.28 8.53 7.18
N GLU A 110 -7.00 9.54 6.72
CA GLU A 110 -8.46 9.60 6.80
C GLU A 110 -9.11 8.78 5.69
N VAL A 111 -8.50 8.71 4.53
CA VAL A 111 -9.02 7.99 3.36
C VAL A 111 -8.86 6.49 3.49
N CYS A 112 -7.70 6.02 3.96
CA CYS A 112 -7.41 4.59 4.03
C CYS A 112 -8.16 3.88 5.15
N ASP A 113 -8.56 2.64 4.90
CA ASP A 113 -9.28 1.80 5.86
C ASP A 113 -8.42 1.45 7.07
N TYR A 114 -7.14 1.26 6.86
CA TYR A 114 -6.15 0.91 7.88
C TYR A 114 -4.94 1.81 7.75
N LYS A 115 -4.24 1.99 8.85
CA LYS A 115 -3.04 2.84 8.87
C LYS A 115 -2.00 2.32 9.85
N VAL A 116 -0.73 2.42 9.46
CA VAL A 116 0.42 2.09 10.30
C VAL A 116 1.35 3.29 10.32
N ALA A 117 1.47 3.90 11.49
CA ALA A 117 2.45 4.95 11.72
C ALA A 117 3.79 4.32 12.09
N TYR A 118 4.86 4.92 11.66
CA TYR A 118 6.19 4.53 12.11
C TYR A 118 7.04 5.77 12.36
N ASP A 119 7.94 5.65 13.34
CA ASP A 119 8.86 6.71 13.65
C ASP A 119 9.97 6.73 12.62
N SER A 120 10.07 7.84 11.90
CA SER A 120 11.14 8.01 10.94
C SER A 120 12.21 8.89 11.57
N VAL A 121 13.40 8.35 11.68
CA VAL A 121 14.60 9.13 11.98
C VAL A 121 15.30 9.51 10.69
N ALA A 122 14.58 9.43 9.58
CA ALA A 122 15.10 9.71 8.25
C ALA A 122 15.63 11.14 8.17
N VAL A 123 16.86 11.27 7.74
CA VAL A 123 17.49 12.56 7.45
C VAL A 123 17.21 12.91 5.99
N ASP A 124 17.03 11.90 5.15
CA ASP A 124 16.78 12.06 3.73
C ASP A 124 15.83 10.95 3.20
N SER A 125 15.48 11.03 1.93
CA SER A 125 14.59 10.07 1.28
C SER A 125 15.15 8.65 1.23
N SER A 126 16.46 8.48 1.28
CA SER A 126 17.10 7.16 1.29
C SER A 126 16.78 6.42 2.59
N ASP A 127 16.87 7.10 3.74
CA ASP A 127 16.53 6.51 5.04
C ASP A 127 15.05 6.16 5.12
N PHE A 128 14.18 7.04 4.59
CA PHE A 128 12.75 6.80 4.51
C PHE A 128 12.43 5.56 3.67
N SER A 129 13.10 5.40 2.53
CA SER A 129 12.92 4.24 1.66
C SER A 129 13.32 2.93 2.35
N LYS A 130 14.41 2.94 3.13
CA LYS A 130 14.83 1.76 3.90
C LYS A 130 13.79 1.36 4.94
N THR A 131 13.21 2.33 5.62
CA THR A 131 12.16 2.09 6.60
C THR A 131 10.92 1.49 5.93
N ASN A 132 10.51 2.04 4.80
CA ASN A 132 9.39 1.52 4.02
C ASN A 132 9.64 0.08 3.54
N ALA A 133 10.86 -0.21 3.10
CA ALA A 133 11.21 -1.56 2.66
C ALA A 133 11.03 -2.57 3.80
N ALA A 134 11.47 -2.22 5.01
CA ALA A 134 11.32 -3.07 6.19
C ALA A 134 9.85 -3.34 6.52
N TYR A 135 8.99 -2.30 6.47
CA TYR A 135 7.55 -2.46 6.70
C TYR A 135 6.89 -3.23 5.56
N GLY A 136 7.28 -2.96 4.31
CA GLY A 136 6.75 -3.67 3.16
C GLY A 136 6.97 -5.18 3.24
N LEU A 137 8.12 -5.62 3.71
CA LEU A 137 8.42 -7.05 3.87
C LEU A 137 7.62 -7.71 5.00
N LYS A 138 7.07 -6.95 5.94
CA LYS A 138 6.22 -7.48 7.00
C LYS A 138 4.78 -7.74 6.54
N ILE A 139 4.37 -7.07 5.51
CA ILE A 139 3.02 -7.23 4.94
C ILE A 139 2.92 -8.52 4.15
#